data_0e3a02497f66af139f8528862b06b504
#
_entry.id   0e3a02497f66af139f8528862b06b504
#
_cell.length_a   1.000
_cell.length_b   1.000
_cell.length_c   1.000
_cell.angle_alpha   90.00
_cell.angle_beta   90.00
_cell.angle_gamma   90.00
#
_symmetry.space_group_name_H-M   'P 1'
#
loop_
_entity.id
_entity.type
_entity.pdbx_description
1 polymer ?
#
loop_
_entity_poly.entity_id
_entity_poly.type
_entity_poly.pdbx_seq_one_letter_code
_entity_poly.pdbx_strand_id
1 'polypeptide(L)'
;MKKLTLITLILFSVTLLFGQNIQQKEAEVREMEFIEAQALVQKDIETLKKIWAPGFMVNAPLNMVFIGGQVELVQAGILSYSSFTRVIEHVMVLKDVVITMGSETVVPSGADPMAGQTIQRRYTNIWTKEKSDWVLIARHANDICMTEIVEVETNRNPVNEIAGDLKFKVSQNPSRDNFYLHIPEKIAGKMNLQVFESNGRLIEIIKVSEGNKIIPFGEAYHPGIYFLGVSLGAEKKTIKLVKL
;
A
#
# COMPACT_ATOMS: atom_id res chain seq x y z
N MET A 1 35.68 46.77 -1.84
CA MET A 1 35.18 45.87 -2.90
C MET A 1 35.72 44.42 -2.80
N LYS A 2 36.98 44.17 -2.52
CA LYS A 2 37.57 42.81 -2.46
C LYS A 2 36.98 41.87 -1.38
N LYS A 3 36.50 42.40 -0.22
CA LYS A 3 35.88 41.57 0.85
C LYS A 3 34.46 41.07 0.52
N LEU A 4 33.71 41.86 -0.27
CA LEU A 4 32.32 41.47 -0.66
C LEU A 4 32.34 40.32 -1.68
N THR A 5 33.29 40.35 -2.62
CA THR A 5 33.44 39.30 -3.65
C THR A 5 33.86 37.95 -3.05
N LEU A 6 34.64 37.95 -1.96
CA LEU A 6 35.11 36.73 -1.30
C LEU A 6 33.92 36.05 -0.55
N ILE A 7 33.05 36.83 0.12
CA ILE A 7 31.87 36.31 0.86
C ILE A 7 30.88 35.68 -0.13
N THR A 8 30.65 36.28 -1.29
CA THR A 8 29.75 35.75 -2.32
C THR A 8 30.28 34.43 -2.91
N LEU A 9 31.59 34.31 -3.12
CA LEU A 9 32.21 33.08 -3.62
C LEU A 9 32.12 31.93 -2.61
N ILE A 10 32.31 32.22 -1.31
CA ILE A 10 32.19 31.21 -0.25
C ILE A 10 30.75 30.73 -0.10
N LEU A 11 29.75 31.62 -0.14
CA LEU A 11 28.33 31.27 -0.10
C LEU A 11 27.93 30.38 -1.30
N PHE A 12 28.43 30.67 -2.49
CA PHE A 12 28.14 29.88 -3.69
C PHE A 12 28.78 28.48 -3.64
N SER A 13 30.01 28.36 -3.09
CA SER A 13 30.67 27.06 -2.93
C SER A 13 29.98 26.17 -1.87
N VAL A 14 29.46 26.75 -0.79
CA VAL A 14 28.74 26.02 0.25
C VAL A 14 27.41 25.46 -0.26
N THR A 15 26.65 26.22 -1.05
CA THR A 15 25.39 25.75 -1.64
C THR A 15 25.60 24.62 -2.64
N LEU A 16 26.69 24.65 -3.43
CA LEU A 16 27.06 23.56 -4.34
C LEU A 16 27.39 22.27 -3.59
N LEU A 17 28.14 22.35 -2.49
CA LEU A 17 28.50 21.18 -1.66
C LEU A 17 27.28 20.55 -0.98
N PHE A 18 26.31 21.35 -0.51
CA PHE A 18 25.08 20.83 0.07
C PHE A 18 24.22 20.12 -0.98
N GLY A 19 24.07 20.70 -2.17
CA GLY A 19 23.33 20.10 -3.28
C GLY A 19 23.93 18.75 -3.72
N GLN A 20 25.25 18.67 -3.85
CA GLN A 20 25.96 17.43 -4.20
C GLN A 20 25.77 16.34 -3.14
N ASN A 21 25.80 16.69 -1.85
CA ASN A 21 25.59 15.72 -0.75
C ASN A 21 24.17 15.11 -0.78
N ILE A 22 23.14 15.91 -1.07
CA ILE A 22 21.75 15.42 -1.18
C ILE A 22 21.60 14.48 -2.37
N GLN A 23 22.10 14.85 -3.55
CA GLN A 23 22.06 14.03 -4.75
C GLN A 23 22.82 12.70 -4.58
N GLN A 24 23.95 12.74 -3.90
CA GLN A 24 24.72 11.55 -3.61
C GLN A 24 23.96 10.58 -2.69
N LYS A 25 23.38 11.07 -1.59
CA LYS A 25 22.56 10.25 -0.67
C LYS A 25 21.35 9.64 -1.36
N GLU A 26 20.69 10.41 -2.22
CA GLU A 26 19.57 9.91 -3.02
C GLU A 26 20.04 8.78 -3.95
N ALA A 27 21.14 8.94 -4.66
CA ALA A 27 21.67 7.93 -5.57
C ALA A 27 22.06 6.65 -4.82
N GLU A 28 22.76 6.79 -3.68
CA GLU A 28 23.14 5.67 -2.83
C GLU A 28 21.90 4.85 -2.38
N VAL A 29 20.84 5.53 -1.92
CA VAL A 29 19.64 4.83 -1.45
C VAL A 29 18.84 4.23 -2.60
N ARG A 30 18.78 4.86 -3.78
CA ARG A 30 18.17 4.25 -4.96
C ARG A 30 18.85 2.94 -5.36
N GLU A 31 20.16 2.86 -5.23
CA GLU A 31 20.91 1.63 -5.45
C GLU A 31 20.58 0.57 -4.38
N MET A 32 20.51 0.97 -3.10
CA MET A 32 20.15 0.06 -2.01
C MET A 32 18.73 -0.51 -2.17
N GLU A 33 17.77 0.26 -2.65
CA GLU A 33 16.40 -0.19 -2.98
C GLU A 33 16.40 -1.31 -4.03
N PHE A 34 17.26 -1.20 -5.03
CA PHE A 34 17.43 -2.21 -6.06
C PHE A 34 18.13 -3.47 -5.53
N ILE A 35 19.19 -3.30 -4.75
CA ILE A 35 19.93 -4.41 -4.13
C ILE A 35 19.01 -5.21 -3.20
N GLU A 36 18.21 -4.54 -2.36
CA GLU A 36 17.28 -5.19 -1.45
C GLU A 36 16.22 -6.01 -2.20
N ALA A 37 15.63 -5.46 -3.25
CA ALA A 37 14.65 -6.18 -4.07
C ALA A 37 15.26 -7.42 -4.74
N GLN A 38 16.49 -7.34 -5.25
CA GLN A 38 17.20 -8.48 -5.81
C GLN A 38 17.55 -9.52 -4.76
N ALA A 39 18.05 -9.09 -3.60
CA ALA A 39 18.42 -9.99 -2.50
C ALA A 39 17.20 -10.81 -2.02
N LEU A 40 16.01 -10.21 -2.02
CA LEU A 40 14.76 -10.92 -1.71
C LEU A 40 14.44 -12.03 -2.72
N VAL A 41 14.55 -11.76 -4.01
CA VAL A 41 14.32 -12.76 -5.07
C VAL A 41 15.35 -13.88 -5.03
N GLN A 42 16.63 -13.51 -4.81
CA GLN A 42 17.75 -14.45 -4.76
C GLN A 42 17.88 -15.17 -3.44
N LYS A 43 17.12 -14.76 -2.41
CA LYS A 43 17.24 -15.22 -1.01
C LYS A 43 18.67 -15.04 -0.47
N ASP A 44 19.29 -13.90 -0.84
CA ASP A 44 20.62 -13.55 -0.37
C ASP A 44 20.57 -13.03 1.07
N ILE A 45 20.63 -13.97 1.99
CA ILE A 45 20.51 -13.74 3.43
C ILE A 45 21.62 -12.82 3.95
N GLU A 46 22.83 -12.96 3.43
CA GLU A 46 23.97 -12.17 3.90
C GLU A 46 23.85 -10.68 3.49
N THR A 47 23.32 -10.42 2.32
CA THR A 47 22.98 -9.06 1.88
C THR A 47 21.83 -8.49 2.69
N LEU A 48 20.73 -9.25 2.90
CA LEU A 48 19.59 -8.81 3.68
C LEU A 48 19.95 -8.48 5.14
N LYS A 49 20.82 -9.27 5.79
CA LYS A 49 21.33 -8.99 7.14
C LYS A 49 22.12 -7.67 7.24
N LYS A 50 22.77 -7.25 6.16
CA LYS A 50 23.49 -5.98 6.12
C LYS A 50 22.57 -4.79 5.87
N ILE A 51 21.52 -5.02 5.07
CA ILE A 51 20.58 -3.97 4.66
C ILE A 51 19.51 -3.72 5.73
N TRP A 52 18.96 -4.76 6.33
CA TRP A 52 17.91 -4.62 7.32
C TRP A 52 18.49 -4.40 8.72
N ALA A 53 18.08 -3.31 9.36
CA ALA A 53 18.47 -3.05 10.74
C ALA A 53 17.98 -4.18 11.68
N PRO A 54 18.67 -4.48 12.79
CA PRO A 54 18.25 -5.53 13.73
C PRO A 54 16.80 -5.37 14.24
N GLY A 55 16.34 -4.13 14.39
CA GLY A 55 14.97 -3.79 14.77
C GLY A 55 14.11 -3.33 13.60
N PHE A 56 14.39 -3.77 12.37
CA PHE A 56 13.63 -3.41 11.18
C PHE A 56 12.12 -3.62 11.37
N MET A 57 11.35 -2.55 11.22
CA MET A 57 9.90 -2.55 11.39
C MET A 57 9.18 -2.63 10.05
N VAL A 58 8.24 -3.54 9.93
CA VAL A 58 7.42 -3.67 8.73
C VAL A 58 5.94 -3.60 9.09
N ASN A 59 5.25 -2.61 8.55
CA ASN A 59 3.79 -2.62 8.49
C ASN A 59 3.39 -3.31 7.18
N ALA A 60 3.00 -4.57 7.31
CA ALA A 60 2.75 -5.46 6.18
C ALA A 60 1.33 -5.30 5.59
N PRO A 61 1.10 -5.73 4.33
CA PRO A 61 -0.19 -5.59 3.65
C PRO A 61 -1.38 -6.27 4.36
N LEU A 62 -1.12 -7.26 5.19
CA LEU A 62 -2.15 -8.02 5.92
C LEU A 62 -2.50 -7.41 7.29
N ASN A 63 -2.28 -6.11 7.48
CA ASN A 63 -2.53 -5.40 8.74
C ASN A 63 -1.71 -5.95 9.93
N MET A 64 -0.52 -6.45 9.65
CA MET A 64 0.39 -6.99 10.65
C MET A 64 1.63 -6.11 10.75
N VAL A 65 2.05 -5.85 11.98
CA VAL A 65 3.32 -5.18 12.27
C VAL A 65 4.33 -6.21 12.74
N PHE A 66 5.47 -6.27 12.07
CA PHE A 66 6.62 -7.09 12.43
C PHE A 66 7.75 -6.19 12.92
N ILE A 67 8.47 -6.62 13.96
CA ILE A 67 9.65 -5.95 14.49
C ILE A 67 10.77 -6.97 14.56
N GLY A 68 11.73 -6.87 13.65
CA GLY A 68 12.77 -7.88 13.46
C GLY A 68 12.21 -9.21 12.94
N GLY A 69 13.08 -10.19 12.74
CA GLY A 69 12.69 -11.55 12.35
C GLY A 69 12.42 -11.75 10.84
N GLN A 70 12.54 -10.73 10.01
CA GLN A 70 12.27 -10.87 8.58
C GLN A 70 13.30 -11.76 7.86
N VAL A 71 14.53 -11.76 8.32
CA VAL A 71 15.59 -12.63 7.79
C VAL A 71 15.21 -14.10 8.00
N GLU A 72 14.73 -14.44 9.16
CA GLU A 72 14.27 -15.80 9.51
C GLU A 72 13.08 -16.22 8.64
N LEU A 73 12.17 -15.29 8.32
CA LEU A 73 11.05 -15.58 7.41
C LEU A 73 11.53 -15.87 5.99
N VAL A 74 12.58 -15.16 5.50
CA VAL A 74 13.19 -15.45 4.20
C VAL A 74 13.90 -16.80 4.23
N GLN A 75 14.66 -17.11 5.27
CA GLN A 75 15.34 -18.40 5.46
C GLN A 75 14.36 -19.57 5.49
N ALA A 76 13.23 -19.39 6.15
CA ALA A 76 12.16 -20.39 6.21
C ALA A 76 11.34 -20.50 4.91
N GLY A 77 11.57 -19.63 3.91
CA GLY A 77 10.79 -19.61 2.66
C GLY A 77 9.35 -19.10 2.82
N ILE A 78 9.03 -18.51 3.97
CA ILE A 78 7.72 -17.88 4.23
C ILE A 78 7.65 -16.53 3.53
N LEU A 79 8.69 -15.71 3.64
CA LEU A 79 8.85 -14.47 2.88
C LEU A 79 9.72 -14.79 1.65
N SER A 80 9.09 -14.97 0.50
CA SER A 80 9.76 -15.43 -0.71
C SER A 80 9.07 -14.87 -1.95
N TYR A 81 9.86 -14.48 -2.95
CA TYR A 81 9.37 -13.93 -4.21
C TYR A 81 10.07 -14.61 -5.39
N SER A 82 9.33 -14.90 -6.45
CA SER A 82 9.87 -15.32 -7.75
C SER A 82 10.17 -14.09 -8.63
N SER A 83 9.52 -12.96 -8.36
CA SER A 83 9.77 -11.68 -9.04
C SER A 83 9.48 -10.53 -8.08
N PHE A 84 10.31 -9.49 -8.14
CA PHE A 84 10.16 -8.27 -7.36
C PHE A 84 10.67 -7.08 -8.18
N THR A 85 9.78 -6.22 -8.61
CA THR A 85 10.11 -4.98 -9.33
C THR A 85 9.65 -3.78 -8.52
N ARG A 86 10.51 -2.77 -8.40
CA ARG A 86 10.23 -1.55 -7.64
C ARG A 86 10.42 -0.32 -8.51
N VAL A 87 9.46 0.60 -8.46
CA VAL A 87 9.52 1.93 -9.07
C VAL A 87 9.55 2.98 -7.97
N ILE A 88 10.64 3.72 -7.88
CA ILE A 88 10.80 4.81 -6.91
C ILE A 88 10.23 6.08 -7.54
N GLU A 89 9.10 6.56 -7.03
CA GLU A 89 8.39 7.74 -7.54
C GLU A 89 8.86 9.01 -6.83
N HIS A 90 9.12 8.95 -5.52
CA HIS A 90 9.58 10.07 -4.71
C HIS A 90 10.68 9.67 -3.74
N VAL A 91 11.63 10.59 -3.55
CA VAL A 91 12.70 10.49 -2.57
C VAL A 91 12.77 11.78 -1.77
N MET A 92 12.86 11.67 -0.45
CA MET A 92 13.09 12.79 0.46
C MET A 92 14.36 12.53 1.26
N VAL A 93 15.31 13.44 1.20
CA VAL A 93 16.58 13.36 1.96
C VAL A 93 16.53 14.31 3.14
N LEU A 94 16.65 13.78 4.37
CA LEU A 94 16.62 14.52 5.65
C LEU A 94 17.86 14.17 6.47
N LYS A 95 18.94 14.94 6.37
CA LYS A 95 20.22 14.65 7.04
C LYS A 95 20.68 13.22 6.73
N ASP A 96 20.62 12.34 7.72
CA ASP A 96 21.03 10.94 7.65
C ASP A 96 19.85 9.97 7.50
N VAL A 97 18.68 10.50 7.14
CA VAL A 97 17.48 9.72 6.83
C VAL A 97 17.05 10.00 5.40
N VAL A 98 16.74 8.94 4.67
CA VAL A 98 16.14 9.01 3.34
C VAL A 98 14.83 8.24 3.34
N ILE A 99 13.79 8.87 2.84
CA ILE A 99 12.47 8.26 2.68
C ILE A 99 12.22 8.06 1.20
N THR A 100 11.90 6.83 0.81
CA THR A 100 11.51 6.49 -0.56
C THR A 100 10.06 6.06 -0.58
N MET A 101 9.34 6.46 -1.63
CA MET A 101 7.95 6.07 -1.86
C MET A 101 7.75 5.69 -3.32
N GLY A 102 6.88 4.74 -3.57
CA GLY A 102 6.59 4.32 -4.94
C GLY A 102 5.67 3.12 -5.01
N SER A 103 5.83 2.38 -6.10
CA SER A 103 5.06 1.17 -6.39
C SER A 103 5.96 -0.04 -6.55
N GLU A 104 5.39 -1.20 -6.28
CA GLU A 104 6.02 -2.51 -6.47
C GLU A 104 5.09 -3.43 -7.22
N THR A 105 5.68 -4.26 -8.08
CA THR A 105 5.02 -5.41 -8.66
C THR A 105 5.78 -6.65 -8.21
N VAL A 106 5.10 -7.52 -7.46
CA VAL A 106 5.72 -8.69 -6.86
C VAL A 106 4.96 -9.97 -7.22
N VAL A 107 5.67 -11.08 -7.29
CA VAL A 107 5.10 -12.42 -7.41
C VAL A 107 5.59 -13.24 -6.22
N PRO A 108 4.77 -13.40 -5.16
CA PRO A 108 5.11 -14.26 -4.03
C PRO A 108 5.36 -15.70 -4.47
N SER A 109 6.16 -16.42 -3.71
CA SER A 109 6.49 -17.83 -3.96
C SER A 109 6.60 -18.61 -2.64
N GLY A 110 6.90 -19.91 -2.73
CA GLY A 110 7.04 -20.76 -1.55
C GLY A 110 5.71 -21.03 -0.84
N ALA A 111 5.67 -20.81 0.46
CA ALA A 111 4.50 -21.09 1.31
C ALA A 111 3.48 -19.92 1.38
N ASP A 112 3.69 -18.85 0.62
CA ASP A 112 2.76 -17.72 0.61
C ASP A 112 1.41 -18.13 -0.03
N PRO A 113 0.25 -17.82 0.61
CA PRO A 113 -1.06 -18.13 0.05
C PRO A 113 -1.35 -17.50 -1.32
N MET A 114 -0.62 -16.43 -1.66
CA MET A 114 -0.71 -15.73 -2.94
C MET A 114 0.39 -16.14 -3.92
N ALA A 115 1.08 -17.27 -3.67
CA ALA A 115 2.18 -17.74 -4.50
C ALA A 115 1.77 -17.87 -5.98
N GLY A 116 2.59 -17.32 -6.88
CA GLY A 116 2.35 -17.28 -8.31
C GLY A 116 1.43 -16.17 -8.82
N GLN A 117 0.78 -15.41 -7.94
CA GLN A 117 -0.06 -14.27 -8.32
C GLN A 117 0.77 -12.99 -8.44
N THR A 118 0.46 -12.16 -9.44
CA THR A 118 1.06 -10.84 -9.56
C THR A 118 0.32 -9.86 -8.66
N ILE A 119 1.03 -9.27 -7.71
CA ILE A 119 0.48 -8.32 -6.76
C ILE A 119 1.12 -6.96 -7.00
N GLN A 120 0.32 -5.92 -7.05
CA GLN A 120 0.78 -4.54 -7.05
C GLN A 120 0.66 -3.94 -5.66
N ARG A 121 1.67 -3.16 -5.26
CA ARG A 121 1.78 -2.54 -3.94
C ARG A 121 2.16 -1.08 -4.02
N ARG A 122 1.70 -0.32 -3.04
CA ARG A 122 2.33 0.96 -2.68
C ARG A 122 3.27 0.71 -1.51
N TYR A 123 4.41 1.39 -1.52
CA TYR A 123 5.37 1.24 -0.43
C TYR A 123 5.93 2.60 0.02
N THR A 124 6.41 2.61 1.25
CA THR A 124 7.27 3.62 1.85
C THR A 124 8.37 2.92 2.61
N ASN A 125 9.62 3.24 2.29
CA ASN A 125 10.79 2.76 3.01
C ASN A 125 11.50 3.93 3.70
N ILE A 126 12.04 3.69 4.89
CA ILE A 126 12.80 4.65 5.67
C ILE A 126 14.20 4.08 5.89
N TRP A 127 15.17 4.75 5.28
CA TRP A 127 16.58 4.41 5.34
C TRP A 127 17.30 5.35 6.28
N THR A 128 18.25 4.85 7.04
CA THR A 128 19.18 5.67 7.84
C THR A 128 20.61 5.24 7.60
N LYS A 129 21.55 6.13 7.88
CA LYS A 129 22.97 5.84 7.76
C LYS A 129 23.49 5.40 9.12
N GLU A 130 23.94 4.14 9.22
CA GLU A 130 24.66 3.61 10.38
C GLU A 130 26.14 3.52 10.02
N LYS A 131 26.98 4.33 10.70
CA LYS A 131 28.41 4.50 10.35
C LYS A 131 28.55 4.99 8.90
N SER A 132 28.92 4.12 7.97
CA SER A 132 29.05 4.42 6.53
C SER A 132 27.94 3.84 5.68
N ASP A 133 27.16 2.89 6.19
CA ASP A 133 26.26 2.05 5.42
C ASP A 133 24.81 2.50 5.59
N TRP A 134 24.03 2.42 4.51
CA TRP A 134 22.59 2.61 4.55
C TRP A 134 21.89 1.35 5.02
N VAL A 135 21.04 1.48 6.05
CA VAL A 135 20.21 0.40 6.57
C VAL A 135 18.72 0.79 6.52
N LEU A 136 17.89 -0.16 6.19
CA LEU A 136 16.44 -0.02 6.17
C LEU A 136 15.91 -0.25 7.60
N ILE A 137 15.31 0.80 8.19
CA ILE A 137 14.82 0.75 9.58
C ILE A 137 13.32 0.55 9.66
N ALA A 138 12.57 1.01 8.65
CA ALA A 138 11.13 0.84 8.63
C ALA A 138 10.61 0.74 7.20
N ARG A 139 9.55 -0.03 7.03
CA ARG A 139 8.82 -0.20 5.78
C ARG A 139 7.32 -0.23 6.03
N HIS A 140 6.58 0.45 5.20
CA HIS A 140 5.15 0.22 5.03
C HIS A 140 4.89 -0.26 3.60
N ALA A 141 4.08 -1.30 3.45
CA ALA A 141 3.60 -1.72 2.15
C ALA A 141 2.13 -2.13 2.26
N ASN A 142 1.34 -1.79 1.24
CA ASN A 142 -0.05 -2.23 1.13
C ASN A 142 -0.34 -2.66 -0.29
N ASP A 143 -1.09 -3.74 -0.42
CA ASP A 143 -1.53 -4.25 -1.71
C ASP A 143 -2.57 -3.31 -2.31
N ILE A 144 -2.42 -3.02 -3.61
CA ILE A 144 -3.42 -2.29 -4.38
C ILE A 144 -4.45 -3.32 -4.80
N CYS A 145 -5.66 -3.24 -4.24
CA CYS A 145 -6.79 -3.94 -4.82
C CYS A 145 -7.07 -3.32 -6.19
N MET A 146 -6.58 -3.95 -7.24
CA MET A 146 -6.97 -3.62 -8.61
C MET A 146 -8.43 -4.04 -8.76
N THR A 147 -9.35 -3.12 -8.49
CA THR A 147 -10.63 -3.17 -9.18
C THR A 147 -10.26 -2.87 -10.63
N GLU A 148 -10.35 -3.85 -11.53
CA GLU A 148 -10.22 -3.59 -12.95
C GLU A 148 -11.15 -2.43 -13.29
N ILE A 149 -10.57 -1.26 -13.60
CA ILE A 149 -11.27 -0.24 -14.35
C ILE A 149 -11.30 -0.83 -15.76
N VAL A 150 -12.35 -1.56 -16.07
CA VAL A 150 -12.67 -1.90 -17.46
C VAL A 150 -12.95 -0.57 -18.13
N GLU A 151 -11.96 0.00 -18.82
CA GLU A 151 -12.20 1.00 -19.84
C GLU A 151 -13.10 0.33 -20.89
N VAL A 152 -14.38 0.64 -20.83
CA VAL A 152 -15.33 0.23 -21.85
C VAL A 152 -15.01 1.02 -23.11
N GLU A 153 -14.17 0.46 -23.97
CA GLU A 153 -14.15 0.86 -25.37
C GLU A 153 -15.55 0.63 -25.94
N THR A 154 -16.23 1.73 -26.26
CA THR A 154 -17.50 1.73 -26.94
C THR A 154 -17.34 1.21 -28.36
N ASN A 155 -17.41 -0.11 -28.54
CA ASN A 155 -17.73 -0.71 -29.83
C ASN A 155 -18.90 -1.70 -29.66
N ARG A 156 -20.03 -1.27 -30.16
CA ARG A 156 -21.30 -1.99 -30.14
C ARG A 156 -21.22 -3.27 -30.96
N ASN A 157 -21.41 -4.41 -30.33
CA ASN A 157 -22.20 -5.53 -30.91
C ASN A 157 -22.74 -6.41 -29.76
N PRO A 158 -24.01 -6.84 -29.81
CA PRO A 158 -24.68 -7.43 -28.69
C PRO A 158 -24.58 -8.97 -28.73
N VAL A 159 -23.81 -9.56 -27.81
CA VAL A 159 -24.06 -10.97 -27.39
C VAL A 159 -23.45 -11.21 -25.99
N ASN A 160 -24.32 -11.66 -25.07
CA ASN A 160 -24.09 -12.20 -23.74
C ASN A 160 -23.78 -11.22 -22.59
N GLU A 161 -24.86 -10.69 -22.02
CA GLU A 161 -24.97 -10.27 -20.64
C GLU A 161 -24.72 -11.43 -19.69
N ILE A 162 -23.54 -11.52 -19.08
CA ILE A 162 -23.28 -12.11 -17.76
C ILE A 162 -22.00 -11.47 -17.19
N ALA A 163 -22.10 -10.26 -16.69
CA ALA A 163 -21.28 -9.68 -15.62
C ALA A 163 -21.99 -8.38 -15.20
N GLY A 164 -22.95 -8.50 -14.32
CA GLY A 164 -23.69 -7.35 -13.82
C GLY A 164 -22.79 -6.45 -13.00
N ASP A 165 -22.54 -5.24 -13.47
CA ASP A 165 -21.99 -4.14 -12.70
C ASP A 165 -22.80 -4.02 -11.39
N LEU A 166 -22.21 -4.46 -10.28
CA LEU A 166 -22.86 -4.45 -8.96
C LEU A 166 -23.07 -3.00 -8.52
N LYS A 167 -24.23 -2.43 -8.91
CA LYS A 167 -24.62 -1.04 -8.63
C LYS A 167 -25.09 -0.87 -7.19
N PHE A 168 -24.25 -1.19 -6.22
CA PHE A 168 -24.51 -0.83 -4.84
C PHE A 168 -24.41 0.68 -4.66
N LYS A 169 -25.41 1.26 -4.01
CA LYS A 169 -25.45 2.68 -3.67
C LYS A 169 -25.69 2.81 -2.17
N VAL A 170 -24.95 3.68 -1.51
CA VAL A 170 -25.26 4.13 -0.15
C VAL A 170 -25.81 5.53 -0.23
N SER A 171 -26.99 5.75 0.35
CA SER A 171 -27.59 7.07 0.52
C SER A 171 -27.38 7.58 1.94
N GLN A 172 -27.57 8.89 2.13
CA GLN A 172 -27.19 9.62 3.34
C GLN A 172 -25.69 9.47 3.67
N ASN A 173 -24.86 9.76 2.69
CA ASN A 173 -23.41 9.77 2.85
C ASN A 173 -22.86 11.11 2.31
N PRO A 174 -22.44 12.02 3.21
CA PRO A 174 -22.29 11.97 4.67
C PRO A 174 -23.60 11.80 5.47
N SER A 175 -23.52 11.17 6.68
CA SER A 175 -24.68 10.96 7.56
C SER A 175 -24.38 11.31 9.01
N ARG A 176 -25.38 11.85 9.71
CA ARG A 176 -25.37 12.02 11.19
C ARG A 176 -25.99 10.83 11.91
N ASP A 177 -26.92 10.13 11.21
CA ASP A 177 -27.69 9.02 11.75
C ASP A 177 -27.31 7.71 11.04
N ASN A 178 -28.21 7.10 10.31
CA ASN A 178 -28.00 5.88 9.56
C ASN A 178 -27.48 6.13 8.14
N PHE A 179 -26.65 5.23 7.65
CA PHE A 179 -26.44 5.00 6.22
C PHE A 179 -27.48 4.01 5.73
N TYR A 180 -27.86 4.11 4.44
CA TYR A 180 -28.79 3.18 3.81
C TYR A 180 -28.14 2.55 2.58
N LEU A 181 -27.84 1.24 2.67
CA LEU A 181 -27.33 0.47 1.53
C LEU A 181 -28.51 0.01 0.66
N HIS A 182 -28.50 0.43 -0.60
CA HIS A 182 -29.44 -0.02 -1.61
C HIS A 182 -28.87 -1.26 -2.31
N ILE A 183 -29.66 -2.35 -2.27
CA ILE A 183 -29.30 -3.63 -2.88
C ILE A 183 -29.97 -3.74 -4.24
N PRO A 184 -29.22 -4.04 -5.32
CA PRO A 184 -29.81 -4.28 -6.65
C PRO A 184 -30.79 -5.46 -6.66
N GLU A 185 -31.84 -5.39 -7.49
CA GLU A 185 -32.91 -6.41 -7.53
C GLU A 185 -32.48 -7.80 -8.01
N LYS A 186 -31.36 -7.87 -8.77
CA LYS A 186 -30.86 -9.13 -9.34
C LYS A 186 -29.50 -9.50 -8.71
N ILE A 187 -29.53 -9.93 -7.45
CA ILE A 187 -28.34 -10.52 -6.83
C ILE A 187 -28.57 -12.02 -6.67
N ALA A 188 -27.78 -12.80 -7.39
CA ALA A 188 -27.71 -14.25 -7.19
C ALA A 188 -26.45 -14.58 -6.39
N GLY A 189 -26.61 -15.11 -5.18
CA GLY A 189 -25.51 -15.59 -4.36
C GLY A 189 -25.43 -15.00 -2.95
N LYS A 190 -24.54 -15.58 -2.14
CA LYS A 190 -24.32 -15.18 -0.75
C LYS A 190 -23.48 -13.89 -0.73
N MET A 191 -24.08 -12.81 -0.25
CA MET A 191 -23.42 -11.51 -0.09
C MET A 191 -22.81 -11.38 1.30
N ASN A 192 -21.59 -10.86 1.37
CA ASN A 192 -20.90 -10.52 2.63
C ASN A 192 -20.66 -9.02 2.68
N LEU A 193 -21.14 -8.39 3.75
CA LEU A 193 -21.03 -6.94 3.99
C LEU A 193 -20.25 -6.71 5.28
N GLN A 194 -19.16 -5.98 5.19
CA GLN A 194 -18.28 -5.68 6.32
C GLN A 194 -17.97 -4.20 6.38
N VAL A 195 -18.05 -3.60 7.56
CA VAL A 195 -17.70 -2.20 7.77
C VAL A 195 -16.42 -2.10 8.58
N PHE A 196 -15.50 -1.28 8.09
CA PHE A 196 -14.20 -1.04 8.69
C PHE A 196 -14.03 0.44 9.03
N GLU A 197 -13.35 0.74 10.11
CA GLU A 197 -12.79 2.07 10.37
C GLU A 197 -11.66 2.41 9.40
N SER A 198 -11.28 3.69 9.39
CA SER A 198 -10.14 4.18 8.57
C SER A 198 -8.81 3.52 8.90
N ASN A 199 -8.65 2.96 10.11
CA ASN A 199 -7.48 2.20 10.56
C ASN A 199 -7.54 0.71 10.17
N GLY A 200 -8.59 0.27 9.44
CA GLY A 200 -8.78 -1.12 9.00
C GLY A 200 -9.45 -2.02 10.04
N ARG A 201 -9.84 -1.50 11.22
CA ARG A 201 -10.56 -2.28 12.24
C ARG A 201 -11.96 -2.61 11.76
N LEU A 202 -12.30 -3.91 11.72
CA LEU A 202 -13.66 -4.37 11.46
C LEU A 202 -14.56 -3.97 12.63
N ILE A 203 -15.66 -3.26 12.35
CA ILE A 203 -16.63 -2.82 13.36
C ILE A 203 -17.98 -3.53 13.24
N GLU A 204 -18.40 -3.87 12.03
CA GLU A 204 -19.71 -4.49 11.84
C GLU A 204 -19.69 -5.48 10.67
N ILE A 205 -20.41 -6.59 10.84
CA ILE A 205 -20.79 -7.49 9.74
C ILE A 205 -22.29 -7.36 9.56
N ILE A 206 -22.70 -6.78 8.45
CA ILE A 206 -24.13 -6.56 8.14
C ILE A 206 -24.71 -7.84 7.58
N LYS A 207 -25.71 -8.39 8.28
CA LYS A 207 -26.45 -9.56 7.80
C LYS A 207 -27.52 -9.16 6.80
N VAL A 208 -27.51 -9.80 5.65
CA VAL A 208 -28.50 -9.59 4.59
C VAL A 208 -29.52 -10.72 4.64
N SER A 209 -30.78 -10.39 4.80
CA SER A 209 -31.90 -11.33 4.66
C SER A 209 -32.44 -11.28 3.24
N GLU A 210 -32.98 -12.40 2.75
CA GLU A 210 -33.64 -12.45 1.45
C GLU A 210 -34.75 -11.44 1.38
N GLY A 211 -34.83 -10.67 0.28
CA GLY A 211 -35.86 -9.66 0.04
C GLY A 211 -35.54 -8.25 0.55
N ASN A 212 -34.47 -8.05 1.28
CA ASN A 212 -34.07 -6.72 1.72
C ASN A 212 -33.54 -5.87 0.53
N LYS A 213 -34.29 -4.81 0.19
CA LYS A 213 -33.87 -3.84 -0.86
C LYS A 213 -33.04 -2.70 -0.29
N ILE A 214 -33.23 -2.35 0.98
CA ILE A 214 -32.54 -1.27 1.67
C ILE A 214 -32.20 -1.75 3.07
N ILE A 215 -30.93 -1.58 3.46
CA ILE A 215 -30.41 -1.97 4.78
C ILE A 215 -29.90 -0.71 5.49
N PRO A 216 -30.52 -0.30 6.62
CA PRO A 216 -29.97 0.74 7.48
C PRO A 216 -28.81 0.18 8.32
N PHE A 217 -27.75 0.98 8.53
CA PHE A 217 -26.61 0.64 9.38
C PHE A 217 -25.86 1.88 9.85
N GLY A 218 -25.01 1.72 10.84
CA GLY A 218 -24.09 2.78 11.28
C GLY A 218 -24.69 3.83 12.21
N GLU A 219 -25.85 3.59 12.84
CA GLU A 219 -26.46 4.51 13.82
C GLU A 219 -25.51 4.81 15.00
N ALA A 220 -24.89 3.77 15.54
CA ALA A 220 -24.01 3.85 16.70
C ALA A 220 -22.54 4.24 16.36
N TYR A 221 -22.25 4.59 15.09
CA TYR A 221 -20.87 4.97 14.73
C TYR A 221 -20.53 6.38 15.22
N HIS A 222 -19.33 6.54 15.72
CA HIS A 222 -18.78 7.85 16.05
C HIS A 222 -18.47 8.66 14.77
N PRO A 223 -18.40 10.00 14.85
CA PRO A 223 -17.94 10.82 13.73
C PRO A 223 -16.59 10.34 13.20
N GLY A 224 -16.50 10.16 11.87
CA GLY A 224 -15.29 9.62 11.26
C GLY A 224 -15.49 9.07 9.85
N ILE A 225 -14.40 8.49 9.33
CA ILE A 225 -14.39 7.85 8.01
C ILE A 225 -14.43 6.33 8.19
N TYR A 226 -15.31 5.69 7.43
CA TYR A 226 -15.51 4.25 7.42
C TYR A 226 -15.49 3.72 5.98
N PHE A 227 -15.34 2.42 5.84
CA PHE A 227 -15.36 1.74 4.55
C PHE A 227 -16.29 0.54 4.60
N LEU A 228 -17.30 0.52 3.75
CA LEU A 228 -18.16 -0.63 3.56
C LEU A 228 -17.58 -1.51 2.45
N GLY A 229 -17.10 -2.70 2.82
CA GLY A 229 -16.74 -3.76 1.92
C GLY A 229 -17.95 -4.60 1.54
N VAL A 230 -18.25 -4.71 0.26
CA VAL A 230 -19.30 -5.56 -0.31
C VAL A 230 -18.62 -6.65 -1.11
N SER A 231 -18.88 -7.92 -0.81
CA SER A 231 -18.39 -9.05 -1.61
C SER A 231 -19.54 -9.98 -1.99
N LEU A 232 -19.57 -10.38 -3.27
CA LEU A 232 -20.54 -11.31 -3.85
C LEU A 232 -19.77 -12.29 -4.75
N GLY A 233 -19.56 -13.51 -4.27
CA GLY A 233 -18.66 -14.47 -4.93
C GLY A 233 -17.23 -13.91 -5.04
N ALA A 234 -16.70 -13.82 -6.25
CA ALA A 234 -15.37 -13.26 -6.52
C ALA A 234 -15.37 -11.72 -6.64
N GLU A 235 -16.52 -11.09 -6.81
CA GLU A 235 -16.62 -9.65 -6.95
C GLU A 235 -16.56 -8.95 -5.60
N LYS A 236 -15.78 -7.86 -5.53
CA LYS A 236 -15.63 -7.03 -4.32
C LYS A 236 -15.75 -5.56 -4.69
N LYS A 237 -16.46 -4.79 -3.85
CA LYS A 237 -16.59 -3.34 -3.96
C LYS A 237 -16.40 -2.69 -2.59
N THR A 238 -15.70 -1.57 -2.55
CA THR A 238 -15.54 -0.77 -1.33
C THR A 238 -16.18 0.59 -1.51
N ILE A 239 -16.99 1.00 -0.53
CA ILE A 239 -17.68 2.29 -0.53
C ILE A 239 -17.19 3.09 0.69
N LYS A 240 -16.65 4.28 0.46
CA LYS A 240 -16.27 5.21 1.53
C LYS A 240 -17.52 5.83 2.15
N LEU A 241 -17.58 5.84 3.48
CA LEU A 241 -18.64 6.42 4.28
C LEU A 241 -18.08 7.56 5.14
N VAL A 242 -18.88 8.59 5.34
CA VAL A 242 -18.52 9.73 6.22
C VAL A 242 -19.62 9.90 7.25
N LYS A 243 -19.29 9.67 8.53
CA LYS A 243 -20.15 9.92 9.69
C LYS A 243 -19.83 11.31 10.24
N LEU A 244 -20.86 12.14 10.48
CA LEU A 244 -20.77 13.53 10.97
C LEU A 244 -21.01 13.61 12.47
#